data_330f008c62186c29842723bcda7806ef
#
_entry.id   330f008c62186c29842723bcda7806ef
#
_cell.length_a   1.000
_cell.length_b   1.000
_cell.length_c   1.000
_cell.angle_alpha   90.00
_cell.angle_beta   90.00
_cell.angle_gamma   90.00
#
_symmetry.space_group_name_H-M   'P 1'
#
loop_
_entity.id
_entity.type
_entity.pdbx_description
1 polymer ?
#
loop_
_entity_poly.entity_id
_entity_poly.type
_entity_poly.pdbx_seq_one_letter_code
_entity_poly.pdbx_strand_id
1 'polypeptide(L)'
;EMVNEGHCKFEFTSKQQYKVEKLLLENDFQGVSFLQFIEYIKQAISGREYGKFVFTKSVSAMLELIAEFGESNNLSREEMSHIPVDEILKVALESCGQTVEEKFRMISRRNAERHSVTSSIRLPQVLSDISDVHIIPFQVCQPNFITSKKISASCLYLGLHDNSKDLSSEIVLIENADPGYDWIFSQPILGLITKYGGANSHMAIR
;
A
#
# COMPACT_ATOMS: atom_id res chain seq x y z
N GLU A 1 -24.61 15.35 2.48
CA GLU A 1 -24.35 16.38 1.45
C GLU A 1 -22.97 16.05 0.86
N MET A 2 -22.96 15.54 -0.38
CA MET A 2 -21.72 15.31 -1.12
C MET A 2 -21.18 16.69 -1.51
N VAL A 3 -20.01 17.03 -1.01
CA VAL A 3 -19.26 18.21 -1.43
C VAL A 3 -18.90 18.02 -2.89
N ASN A 4 -19.53 18.84 -3.72
CA ASN A 4 -19.28 18.89 -5.16
C ASN A 4 -17.97 19.69 -5.37
N GLU A 5 -16.82 19.07 -5.09
CA GLU A 5 -15.53 19.64 -5.42
C GLU A 5 -15.44 19.74 -6.94
N GLY A 6 -15.39 20.97 -7.43
CA GLY A 6 -15.25 21.26 -8.83
C GLY A 6 -13.98 20.65 -9.39
N HIS A 7 -14.10 19.44 -9.93
CA HIS A 7 -13.03 18.82 -10.69
C HIS A 7 -12.70 19.72 -11.88
N CYS A 8 -11.58 20.41 -11.80
CA CYS A 8 -11.02 21.13 -12.93
C CYS A 8 -10.80 20.08 -14.04
N LYS A 9 -11.68 20.08 -15.05
CA LYS A 9 -11.54 19.16 -16.21
C LYS A 9 -10.23 19.51 -16.90
N PHE A 10 -9.26 18.61 -16.80
CA PHE A 10 -8.04 18.75 -17.57
C PHE A 10 -8.37 18.56 -19.06
N GLU A 11 -8.07 19.57 -19.87
CA GLU A 11 -8.25 19.53 -21.31
C GLU A 11 -6.89 19.59 -22.00
N PHE A 12 -6.66 18.66 -22.91
CA PHE A 12 -5.46 18.66 -23.72
C PHE A 12 -5.51 19.76 -24.77
N THR A 13 -4.45 20.54 -24.87
CA THR A 13 -4.28 21.51 -25.94
C THR A 13 -4.09 20.81 -27.29
N SER A 14 -4.45 21.46 -28.40
CA SER A 14 -4.23 20.92 -29.76
C SER A 14 -2.78 20.51 -30.03
N LYS A 15 -1.81 21.23 -29.45
CA LYS A 15 -0.39 20.88 -29.55
C LYS A 15 -0.06 19.57 -28.84
N GLN A 16 -0.65 19.32 -27.67
CA GLN A 16 -0.45 18.06 -26.93
C GLN A 16 -1.11 16.89 -27.66
N GLN A 17 -2.33 17.08 -28.18
CA GLN A 17 -3.04 16.07 -28.97
C GLN A 17 -2.22 15.66 -30.20
N TYR A 18 -1.76 16.61 -30.99
CA TYR A 18 -0.89 16.36 -32.13
C TYR A 18 0.39 15.61 -31.77
N LYS A 19 1.03 15.98 -30.65
CA LYS A 19 2.22 15.30 -30.18
C LYS A 19 1.96 13.82 -29.84
N VAL A 20 0.83 13.53 -29.22
CA VAL A 20 0.44 12.15 -28.89
C VAL A 20 0.16 11.37 -30.19
N GLU A 21 -0.61 11.93 -31.13
CA GLU A 21 -0.91 11.28 -32.41
C GLU A 21 0.36 10.98 -33.21
N LYS A 22 1.31 11.91 -33.23
CA LYS A 22 2.62 11.70 -33.84
C LYS A 22 3.37 10.53 -33.19
N LEU A 23 3.41 10.46 -31.85
CA LEU A 23 4.05 9.36 -31.11
C LEU A 23 3.37 8.02 -31.37
N LEU A 24 2.03 7.99 -31.50
CA LEU A 24 1.30 6.78 -31.84
C LEU A 24 1.71 6.25 -33.21
N LEU A 25 1.81 7.14 -34.21
CA LEU A 25 2.24 6.77 -35.55
C LEU A 25 3.71 6.29 -35.59
N GLU A 26 4.59 6.95 -34.86
CA GLU A 26 6.01 6.57 -34.76
C GLU A 26 6.24 5.20 -34.07
N ASN A 27 5.25 4.72 -33.31
CA ASN A 27 5.30 3.43 -32.60
C ASN A 27 4.34 2.39 -33.18
N ASP A 28 4.00 2.47 -34.45
CA ASP A 28 3.17 1.50 -35.20
C ASP A 28 1.69 1.37 -34.73
N PHE A 29 1.17 2.33 -33.97
CA PHE A 29 -0.26 2.41 -33.63
C PHE A 29 -1.07 3.07 -34.76
N GLN A 30 -1.02 2.50 -35.95
CA GLN A 30 -1.75 3.04 -37.11
C GLN A 30 -3.25 2.92 -36.92
N GLY A 31 -3.99 4.00 -37.22
CA GLY A 31 -5.45 4.03 -37.13
C GLY A 31 -6.01 4.27 -35.70
N VAL A 32 -5.18 4.51 -34.72
CA VAL A 32 -5.61 4.90 -33.38
C VAL A 32 -5.58 6.42 -33.24
N SER A 33 -6.76 7.04 -33.07
CA SER A 33 -6.85 8.48 -32.81
C SER A 33 -6.48 8.81 -31.37
N PHE A 34 -6.16 10.11 -31.11
CA PHE A 34 -5.94 10.61 -29.77
C PHE A 34 -7.08 10.27 -28.80
N LEU A 35 -8.34 10.47 -29.23
CA LEU A 35 -9.52 10.21 -28.39
C LEU A 35 -9.66 8.72 -28.04
N GLN A 36 -9.44 7.84 -28.99
CA GLN A 36 -9.46 6.40 -28.75
C GLN A 36 -8.36 5.96 -27.77
N PHE A 37 -7.18 6.54 -27.90
CA PHE A 37 -6.07 6.26 -26.99
C PHE A 37 -6.36 6.72 -25.56
N ILE A 38 -6.88 7.94 -25.38
CA ILE A 38 -7.23 8.46 -24.06
C ILE A 38 -8.37 7.64 -23.43
N GLU A 39 -9.37 7.26 -24.23
CA GLU A 39 -10.46 6.41 -23.72
C GLU A 39 -9.96 5.03 -23.30
N TYR A 40 -9.06 4.42 -24.08
CA TYR A 40 -8.40 3.19 -23.70
C TYR A 40 -7.65 3.31 -22.36
N ILE A 41 -6.87 4.38 -22.19
CA ILE A 41 -6.14 4.62 -20.91
C ILE A 41 -7.11 4.74 -19.73
N LYS A 42 -8.21 5.49 -19.90
CA LYS A 42 -9.23 5.66 -18.84
C LYS A 42 -9.84 4.32 -18.47
N GLN A 43 -10.24 3.54 -19.46
CA GLN A 43 -10.84 2.21 -19.23
C GLN A 43 -9.85 1.23 -18.62
N ALA A 44 -8.59 1.24 -19.06
CA ALA A 44 -7.54 0.39 -18.51
C ALA A 44 -7.27 0.72 -17.03
N ILE A 45 -7.17 2.00 -16.67
CA ILE A 45 -6.96 2.45 -15.29
C ILE A 45 -8.18 2.08 -14.43
N SER A 46 -9.39 2.43 -14.87
CA SER A 46 -10.63 2.13 -14.12
C SER A 46 -10.82 0.62 -13.95
N GLY A 47 -10.58 -0.17 -14.98
CA GLY A 47 -10.68 -1.63 -14.94
C GLY A 47 -9.67 -2.25 -13.99
N ARG A 48 -8.44 -1.73 -13.99
CA ARG A 48 -7.40 -2.16 -13.05
C ARG A 48 -7.81 -1.88 -11.59
N GLU A 49 -8.26 -0.66 -11.30
CA GLU A 49 -8.66 -0.29 -9.94
C GLU A 49 -9.90 -1.08 -9.48
N TYR A 50 -10.87 -1.30 -10.36
CA TYR A 50 -12.02 -2.14 -10.06
C TYR A 50 -11.61 -3.60 -9.82
N GLY A 51 -10.72 -4.15 -10.63
CA GLY A 51 -10.18 -5.51 -10.44
C GLY A 51 -9.45 -5.66 -9.08
N LYS A 52 -8.63 -4.67 -8.72
CA LYS A 52 -7.99 -4.60 -7.39
C LYS A 52 -9.03 -4.57 -6.26
N PHE A 53 -10.05 -3.74 -6.40
CA PHE A 53 -11.13 -3.65 -5.40
C PHE A 53 -11.83 -4.99 -5.18
N VAL A 54 -12.23 -5.67 -6.25
CA VAL A 54 -12.88 -6.99 -6.18
C VAL A 54 -11.94 -8.03 -5.56
N PHE A 55 -10.68 -8.04 -5.97
CA PHE A 55 -9.67 -8.92 -5.41
C PHE A 55 -9.46 -8.69 -3.91
N THR A 56 -9.24 -7.45 -3.50
CA THR A 56 -9.01 -7.11 -2.08
C THR A 56 -10.23 -7.40 -1.21
N LYS A 57 -11.45 -7.22 -1.73
CA LYS A 57 -12.69 -7.61 -1.04
C LYS A 57 -12.72 -9.11 -0.76
N SER A 58 -12.32 -9.93 -1.75
CA SER A 58 -12.27 -11.39 -1.59
C SER A 58 -11.21 -11.81 -0.58
N VAL A 59 -10.02 -11.19 -0.65
CA VAL A 59 -8.94 -11.44 0.33
C VAL A 59 -9.38 -11.05 1.74
N SER A 60 -10.01 -9.90 1.90
CA SER A 60 -10.54 -9.45 3.20
C SER A 60 -11.54 -10.46 3.78
N ALA A 61 -12.47 -10.95 2.97
CA ALA A 61 -13.44 -11.95 3.40
C ALA A 61 -12.76 -13.27 3.83
N MET A 62 -11.73 -13.72 3.08
CA MET A 62 -10.96 -14.90 3.47
C MET A 62 -10.21 -14.71 4.79
N LEU A 63 -9.63 -13.54 5.03
CA LEU A 63 -8.93 -13.23 6.28
C LEU A 63 -9.90 -13.20 7.47
N GLU A 64 -11.10 -12.66 7.30
CA GLU A 64 -12.14 -12.71 8.35
C GLU A 64 -12.53 -14.15 8.69
N LEU A 65 -12.76 -14.99 7.68
CA LEU A 65 -13.07 -16.41 7.92
C LEU A 65 -11.94 -17.14 8.65
N ILE A 66 -10.68 -16.83 8.33
CA ILE A 66 -9.50 -17.37 9.02
C ILE A 66 -9.48 -16.89 10.47
N ALA A 67 -9.80 -15.64 10.74
CA ALA A 67 -9.87 -15.09 12.09
C ALA A 67 -10.99 -15.75 12.90
N GLU A 68 -12.20 -15.88 12.35
CA GLU A 68 -13.33 -16.57 12.99
C GLU A 68 -13.01 -18.03 13.29
N PHE A 69 -12.32 -18.71 12.38
CA PHE A 69 -11.84 -20.07 12.61
C PHE A 69 -10.83 -20.12 13.77
N GLY A 70 -9.94 -19.15 13.86
CA GLY A 70 -9.00 -19.01 14.98
C GLY A 70 -9.72 -18.83 16.30
N GLU A 71 -10.64 -17.86 16.36
CA GLU A 71 -11.43 -17.56 17.56
C GLU A 71 -12.24 -18.76 18.05
N SER A 72 -12.82 -19.55 17.13
CA SER A 72 -13.54 -20.78 17.47
C SER A 72 -12.66 -21.89 18.05
N ASN A 73 -11.32 -21.77 17.86
CA ASN A 73 -10.30 -22.68 18.41
C ASN A 73 -9.46 -22.01 19.52
N ASN A 74 -9.95 -20.97 20.17
CA ASN A 74 -9.28 -20.21 21.24
C ASN A 74 -7.95 -19.58 20.84
N LEU A 75 -7.82 -19.16 19.57
CA LEU A 75 -6.64 -18.49 19.02
C LEU A 75 -7.00 -17.05 18.68
N SER A 76 -6.13 -16.12 19.05
CA SER A 76 -6.30 -14.71 18.69
C SER A 76 -5.94 -14.45 17.22
N ARG A 77 -6.40 -13.30 16.67
CA ARG A 77 -6.00 -12.83 15.33
C ARG A 77 -4.49 -12.69 15.20
N GLU A 78 -3.81 -12.24 16.25
CA GLU A 78 -2.34 -12.14 16.31
C GLU A 78 -1.69 -13.51 16.14
N GLU A 79 -2.15 -14.52 16.89
CA GLU A 79 -1.64 -15.88 16.77
C GLU A 79 -1.89 -16.45 15.36
N MET A 80 -3.08 -16.22 14.80
CA MET A 80 -3.43 -16.66 13.44
C MET A 80 -2.60 -15.97 12.36
N SER A 81 -2.16 -14.73 12.56
CA SER A 81 -1.32 -14.00 11.60
C SER A 81 0.05 -14.66 11.36
N HIS A 82 0.51 -15.47 12.30
CA HIS A 82 1.77 -16.22 12.21
C HIS A 82 1.62 -17.63 11.65
N ILE A 83 0.42 -18.03 11.22
CA ILE A 83 0.15 -19.38 10.70
C ILE A 83 0.06 -19.32 9.18
N PRO A 84 0.90 -20.07 8.46
CA PRO A 84 0.81 -20.16 7.01
C PRO A 84 -0.52 -20.77 6.55
N VAL A 85 -1.06 -20.26 5.44
CA VAL A 85 -2.35 -20.70 4.91
C VAL A 85 -2.37 -22.21 4.58
N ASP A 86 -1.26 -22.76 4.12
CA ASP A 86 -1.13 -24.19 3.84
C ASP A 86 -1.29 -25.06 5.11
N GLU A 87 -0.86 -24.58 6.29
CA GLU A 87 -1.10 -25.26 7.56
C GLU A 87 -2.57 -25.24 7.96
N ILE A 88 -3.28 -24.14 7.66
CA ILE A 88 -4.74 -24.04 7.90
C ILE A 88 -5.50 -25.04 7.00
N LEU A 89 -5.12 -25.11 5.73
CA LEU A 89 -5.74 -26.03 4.77
C LEU A 89 -5.49 -27.50 5.12
N LYS A 90 -4.32 -27.84 5.66
CA LYS A 90 -3.99 -29.22 6.09
C LYS A 90 -4.90 -29.71 7.22
N VAL A 91 -5.37 -28.84 8.10
CA VAL A 91 -6.28 -29.24 9.19
C VAL A 91 -7.58 -29.85 8.65
N ALA A 92 -8.06 -29.38 7.49
CA ALA A 92 -9.25 -29.95 6.85
C ALA A 92 -9.04 -31.34 6.25
N LEU A 93 -7.78 -31.73 6.03
CA LEU A 93 -7.41 -32.95 5.30
C LEU A 93 -6.75 -34.01 6.19
N GLU A 94 -6.20 -33.63 7.34
CA GLU A 94 -5.40 -34.50 8.19
C GLU A 94 -6.10 -34.72 9.55
N SER A 95 -6.29 -36.00 9.91
CA SER A 95 -6.65 -36.37 11.29
C SER A 95 -5.39 -36.36 12.15
N CYS A 96 -5.16 -35.28 12.88
CA CYS A 96 -4.06 -35.19 13.84
C CYS A 96 -4.47 -35.68 15.22
N GLY A 97 -3.58 -36.41 15.91
CA GLY A 97 -3.76 -36.78 17.31
C GLY A 97 -3.66 -35.62 18.31
N GLN A 98 -3.40 -34.41 17.84
CA GLN A 98 -3.35 -33.14 18.61
C GLN A 98 -4.56 -32.27 18.28
N THR A 99 -4.96 -31.44 19.24
CA THR A 99 -6.00 -30.43 18.97
C THR A 99 -5.47 -29.35 18.01
N VAL A 100 -6.36 -28.72 17.25
CA VAL A 100 -6.04 -27.59 16.36
C VAL A 100 -5.38 -26.46 17.15
N GLU A 101 -5.89 -26.18 18.35
CA GLU A 101 -5.33 -25.16 19.25
C GLU A 101 -3.87 -25.44 19.60
N GLU A 102 -3.53 -26.62 20.04
CA GLU A 102 -2.16 -26.99 20.43
C GLU A 102 -1.19 -26.91 19.25
N LYS A 103 -1.57 -27.49 18.11
CA LYS A 103 -0.78 -27.44 16.87
C LYS A 103 -0.52 -25.99 16.44
N PHE A 104 -1.57 -25.17 16.40
CA PHE A 104 -1.46 -23.80 15.89
C PHE A 104 -0.72 -22.87 16.86
N ARG A 105 -0.88 -23.03 18.16
CA ARG A 105 -0.07 -22.28 19.13
C ARG A 105 1.42 -22.57 19.01
N MET A 106 1.78 -23.82 18.78
CA MET A 106 3.19 -24.20 18.56
C MET A 106 3.74 -23.55 17.28
N ILE A 107 2.99 -23.62 16.18
CA ILE A 107 3.40 -23.02 14.89
C ILE A 107 3.49 -21.50 15.02
N SER A 108 2.50 -20.86 15.63
CA SER A 108 2.43 -19.42 15.83
C SER A 108 3.63 -18.90 16.60
N ARG A 109 3.95 -19.49 17.76
CA ARG A 109 5.12 -19.12 18.58
C ARG A 109 6.42 -19.21 17.79
N ARG A 110 6.66 -20.34 17.15
CA ARG A 110 7.88 -20.54 16.32
C ARG A 110 7.99 -19.50 15.21
N ASN A 111 6.88 -19.19 14.54
CA ASN A 111 6.89 -18.26 13.43
C ASN A 111 6.95 -16.81 13.90
N ALA A 112 6.34 -16.45 15.04
CA ALA A 112 6.48 -15.14 15.67
C ALA A 112 7.95 -14.84 16.03
N GLU A 113 8.66 -15.81 16.63
CA GLU A 113 10.09 -15.68 16.92
C GLU A 113 10.91 -15.44 15.65
N ARG A 114 10.65 -16.22 14.58
CA ARG A 114 11.32 -16.04 13.28
C ARG A 114 10.98 -14.68 12.66
N HIS A 115 9.74 -14.25 12.74
CA HIS A 115 9.30 -12.96 12.23
C HIS A 115 9.99 -11.81 12.97
N SER A 116 10.12 -11.88 14.28
CA SER A 116 10.87 -10.91 15.07
C SER A 116 12.31 -10.73 14.59
N VAL A 117 12.99 -11.83 14.26
CA VAL A 117 14.35 -11.78 13.69
C VAL A 117 14.35 -11.16 12.30
N THR A 118 13.47 -11.62 11.40
CA THR A 118 13.43 -11.14 10.02
C THR A 118 13.00 -9.67 9.93
N SER A 119 12.10 -9.21 10.79
CA SER A 119 11.65 -7.82 10.83
C SER A 119 12.73 -6.84 11.31
N SER A 120 13.75 -7.33 12.00
CA SER A 120 14.91 -6.52 12.41
C SER A 120 15.96 -6.35 11.30
N ILE A 121 15.89 -7.17 10.24
CA ILE A 121 16.84 -7.13 9.12
C ILE A 121 16.44 -6.03 8.14
N ARG A 122 17.39 -5.13 7.85
CA ARG A 122 17.23 -4.08 6.82
C ARG A 122 18.00 -4.50 5.59
N LEU A 123 17.27 -4.74 4.51
CA LEU A 123 17.84 -5.06 3.21
C LEU A 123 18.02 -3.80 2.35
N PRO A 124 18.93 -3.83 1.35
CA PRO A 124 18.95 -2.84 0.28
C PRO A 124 17.59 -2.76 -0.44
N GLN A 125 17.27 -1.60 -1.03
CA GLN A 125 16.00 -1.42 -1.78
C GLN A 125 15.92 -2.28 -3.04
N VAL A 126 17.07 -2.63 -3.62
CA VAL A 126 17.18 -3.51 -4.79
C VAL A 126 18.20 -4.58 -4.45
N LEU A 127 17.84 -5.83 -4.66
CA LEU A 127 18.71 -6.99 -4.56
C LEU A 127 18.98 -7.48 -5.98
N SER A 128 20.23 -7.40 -6.42
CA SER A 128 20.69 -7.85 -7.75
C SER A 128 21.43 -9.19 -7.67
N ASP A 129 22.04 -9.46 -6.54
CA ASP A 129 22.78 -10.68 -6.25
C ASP A 129 22.48 -11.16 -4.82
N ILE A 130 22.71 -12.45 -4.55
CA ILE A 130 22.48 -13.02 -3.21
C ILE A 130 23.42 -12.44 -2.15
N SER A 131 24.58 -11.96 -2.55
CA SER A 131 25.53 -11.27 -1.66
C SER A 131 25.02 -9.92 -1.14
N ASP A 132 24.06 -9.30 -1.82
CA ASP A 132 23.49 -8.01 -1.44
C ASP A 132 22.76 -8.08 -0.09
N VAL A 133 22.32 -9.26 0.35
CA VAL A 133 21.70 -9.46 1.67
C VAL A 133 22.65 -9.16 2.84
N HIS A 134 23.96 -9.17 2.59
CA HIS A 134 24.99 -8.85 3.58
C HIS A 134 25.42 -7.38 3.56
N ILE A 135 24.92 -6.59 2.62
CA ILE A 135 25.25 -5.17 2.47
C ILE A 135 24.26 -4.34 3.26
N ILE A 136 24.74 -3.61 4.25
CA ILE A 136 23.95 -2.58 4.94
C ILE A 136 24.12 -1.28 4.17
N PRO A 137 23.11 -0.82 3.39
CA PRO A 137 23.26 0.41 2.62
C PRO A 137 23.33 1.61 3.54
N PHE A 138 24.39 2.38 3.42
CA PHE A 138 24.46 3.70 4.03
C PHE A 138 23.70 4.68 3.13
N GLN A 139 22.38 4.79 3.36
CA GLN A 139 21.54 5.69 2.58
C GLN A 139 21.69 7.11 3.09
N VAL A 140 22.32 7.96 2.29
CA VAL A 140 22.20 9.42 2.42
C VAL A 140 20.88 9.81 1.75
N CYS A 141 19.80 9.89 2.50
CA CYS A 141 18.53 10.40 1.99
C CYS A 141 18.61 11.92 1.87
N GLN A 142 18.49 12.44 0.65
CA GLN A 142 18.23 13.86 0.43
C GLN A 142 16.71 14.09 0.49
N PRO A 143 16.23 15.11 1.23
CA PRO A 143 14.81 15.42 1.28
C PRO A 143 14.28 15.82 -0.09
N ASN A 144 13.15 15.25 -0.48
CA ASN A 144 12.39 15.66 -1.66
C ASN A 144 11.25 16.59 -1.21
N PHE A 145 11.10 17.72 -1.89
CA PHE A 145 10.01 18.66 -1.62
C PHE A 145 9.01 18.62 -2.78
N ILE A 146 7.74 18.35 -2.44
CA ILE A 146 6.64 18.31 -3.41
C ILE A 146 6.02 19.70 -3.56
N THR A 147 6.03 20.50 -2.49
CA THR A 147 5.51 21.86 -2.47
C THR A 147 6.61 22.86 -2.12
N SER A 148 6.44 24.12 -2.55
CA SER A 148 7.37 25.22 -2.26
C SER A 148 6.96 26.05 -1.04
N LYS A 149 5.90 25.65 -0.31
CA LYS A 149 5.39 26.38 0.85
C LYS A 149 6.31 26.20 2.06
N LYS A 150 6.52 27.28 2.81
CA LYS A 150 7.19 27.26 4.11
C LYS A 150 6.15 27.32 5.20
N ILE A 151 6.19 26.35 6.12
CA ILE A 151 5.22 26.22 7.20
C ILE A 151 5.99 25.96 8.49
N SER A 152 5.50 26.47 9.62
CA SER A 152 5.99 26.17 10.96
C SER A 152 4.79 25.79 11.83
N ALA A 153 4.82 24.58 12.35
CA ALA A 153 3.82 24.03 13.26
C ALA A 153 4.44 22.92 14.11
N SER A 154 3.69 22.42 15.09
CA SER A 154 4.05 21.23 15.84
C SER A 154 4.10 20.00 14.90
N CYS A 155 4.96 19.05 15.19
CA CYS A 155 5.15 17.85 14.41
C CYS A 155 4.63 16.64 15.19
N LEU A 156 3.70 15.91 14.61
CA LEU A 156 3.11 14.72 15.19
C LEU A 156 3.54 13.47 14.40
N TYR A 157 4.19 12.52 15.07
CA TYR A 157 4.45 11.20 14.49
C TYR A 157 3.20 10.34 14.56
N LEU A 158 2.80 9.77 13.42
CA LEU A 158 1.64 8.89 13.30
C LEU A 158 2.10 7.46 13.04
N GLY A 159 1.84 6.58 14.01
CA GLY A 159 2.09 5.14 13.87
C GLY A 159 0.95 4.44 13.11
N LEU A 160 1.18 3.19 12.72
CA LEU A 160 0.25 2.38 11.91
C LEU A 160 -1.16 2.18 12.55
N HIS A 161 -1.30 2.34 13.85
CA HIS A 161 -2.55 2.09 14.58
C HIS A 161 -3.19 3.37 15.17
N ASP A 162 -2.70 4.53 14.83
CA ASP A 162 -3.11 5.82 15.42
C ASP A 162 -4.24 6.52 14.64
N ASN A 163 -5.25 5.79 14.18
CA ASN A 163 -6.29 6.31 13.27
C ASN A 163 -7.30 7.28 13.92
N SER A 164 -7.20 7.57 15.22
CA SER A 164 -8.17 8.37 15.96
C SER A 164 -7.65 9.73 16.46
N LYS A 165 -6.43 10.13 16.09
CA LYS A 165 -5.84 11.40 16.54
C LYS A 165 -6.38 12.57 15.72
N ASP A 166 -6.64 13.70 16.38
CA ASP A 166 -6.85 14.98 15.72
C ASP A 166 -5.51 15.49 15.17
N LEU A 167 -5.44 15.68 13.86
CA LEU A 167 -4.25 16.13 13.16
C LEU A 167 -4.36 17.60 12.72
N SER A 168 -5.42 18.30 13.15
CA SER A 168 -5.72 19.65 12.73
C SER A 168 -4.57 20.61 13.08
N SER A 169 -4.10 21.35 12.09
CA SER A 169 -3.02 22.33 12.22
C SER A 169 -1.64 21.75 12.58
N GLU A 170 -1.44 20.46 12.39
CA GLU A 170 -0.16 19.78 12.66
C GLU A 170 0.64 19.50 11.37
N ILE A 171 1.95 19.35 11.51
CA ILE A 171 2.80 18.70 10.51
C ILE A 171 2.85 17.20 10.87
N VAL A 172 2.28 16.37 10.01
CA VAL A 172 2.18 14.93 10.25
C VAL A 172 3.42 14.23 9.69
N LEU A 173 4.07 13.40 10.50
CA LEU A 173 5.19 12.55 10.11
C LEU A 173 4.72 11.10 10.06
N ILE A 174 4.87 10.45 8.91
CA ILE A 174 4.60 9.02 8.71
C ILE A 174 5.84 8.30 8.21
N GLU A 175 5.91 7.00 8.45
CA GLU A 175 7.07 6.22 8.01
C GLU A 175 7.02 5.95 6.50
N ASN A 176 5.91 5.46 5.98
CA ASN A 176 5.76 5.09 4.57
C ASN A 176 4.66 5.90 3.89
N ALA A 177 4.89 6.28 2.63
CA ALA A 177 3.87 6.92 1.79
C ALA A 177 2.85 5.89 1.27
N ASP A 178 2.10 5.29 2.19
CA ASP A 178 1.16 4.20 1.93
C ASP A 178 -0.27 4.74 1.70
N PRO A 179 -1.05 4.17 0.75
CA PRO A 179 -2.46 4.52 0.55
C PRO A 179 -3.35 4.39 1.80
N GLY A 180 -2.96 3.54 2.76
CA GLY A 180 -3.66 3.41 4.05
C GLY A 180 -3.72 4.69 4.88
N TYR A 181 -2.89 5.68 4.55
CA TYR A 181 -2.88 6.99 5.20
C TYR A 181 -3.69 8.07 4.45
N ASP A 182 -4.45 7.73 3.40
CA ASP A 182 -5.24 8.70 2.63
C ASP A 182 -6.22 9.53 3.49
N TRP A 183 -6.71 8.96 4.57
CA TRP A 183 -7.58 9.63 5.53
C TRP A 183 -6.96 10.89 6.17
N ILE A 184 -5.62 11.00 6.20
CA ILE A 184 -4.91 12.19 6.71
C ILE A 184 -5.35 13.43 5.94
N PHE A 185 -5.55 13.32 4.63
CA PHE A 185 -5.98 14.45 3.78
C PHE A 185 -7.44 14.87 3.98
N SER A 186 -8.23 14.08 4.72
CA SER A 186 -9.58 14.50 5.13
C SER A 186 -9.56 15.46 6.32
N GLN A 187 -8.41 15.66 6.95
CA GLN A 187 -8.21 16.58 8.07
C GLN A 187 -7.40 17.81 7.62
N PRO A 188 -7.59 18.97 8.26
CA PRO A 188 -6.88 20.20 7.92
C PRO A 188 -5.45 20.21 8.45
N ILE A 189 -4.62 19.29 7.95
CA ILE A 189 -3.19 19.24 8.26
C ILE A 189 -2.46 20.43 7.61
N LEU A 190 -1.36 20.89 8.21
CA LEU A 190 -0.52 21.94 7.64
C LEU A 190 0.60 21.40 6.77
N GLY A 191 1.07 20.19 7.03
CA GLY A 191 2.12 19.55 6.24
C GLY A 191 2.19 18.06 6.46
N LEU A 192 2.80 17.36 5.50
CA LEU A 192 3.06 15.93 5.57
C LEU A 192 4.55 15.67 5.29
N ILE A 193 5.18 14.89 6.14
CA ILE A 193 6.54 14.38 5.96
C ILE A 193 6.48 12.87 5.92
N THR A 194 7.03 12.26 4.89
CA THR A 194 7.17 10.81 4.78
C THR A 194 8.64 10.43 4.89
N LYS A 195 8.97 9.46 5.72
CA LYS A 195 10.34 8.95 5.85
C LYS A 195 10.76 8.19 4.60
N TYR A 196 9.84 7.37 4.08
CA TYR A 196 10.02 6.61 2.84
C TYR A 196 8.91 6.96 1.85
N GLY A 197 9.31 7.24 0.63
CA GLY A 197 8.45 7.66 -0.47
C GLY A 197 9.15 8.71 -1.30
N GLY A 198 8.72 8.92 -2.52
CA GLY A 198 9.28 9.91 -3.43
C GLY A 198 8.19 10.75 -4.08
N ALA A 199 8.57 11.63 -5.00
CA ALA A 199 7.66 12.49 -5.76
C ALA A 199 6.59 11.69 -6.55
N ASN A 200 6.84 10.42 -6.82
CA ASN A 200 5.91 9.52 -7.50
C ASN A 200 5.13 8.60 -6.54
N SER A 201 5.25 8.82 -5.22
CA SER A 201 4.48 8.05 -4.25
C SER A 201 3.00 8.43 -4.28
N HIS A 202 2.15 7.52 -3.79
CA HIS A 202 0.70 7.76 -3.71
C HIS A 202 0.38 9.06 -2.95
N MET A 203 1.02 9.27 -1.80
CA MET A 203 0.81 10.46 -0.96
C MET A 203 1.31 11.75 -1.60
N ALA A 204 2.27 11.71 -2.50
CA ALA A 204 2.79 12.87 -3.22
C ALA A 204 1.88 13.28 -4.41
N ILE A 205 1.16 12.31 -4.98
CA ILE A 205 0.23 12.53 -6.10
C ILE A 205 -1.12 13.02 -5.57
N ARG A 206 -1.51 12.63 -4.37
CA ARG A 206 -2.75 12.99 -3.68
C ARG A 206 -2.73 14.46 -3.24
#